data_2c3fab71ac437e934eb256ab179f4517
#
_entry.id   2c3fab71ac437e934eb256ab179f4517
#
_cell.length_a   1.000
_cell.length_b   1.000
_cell.length_c   1.000
_cell.angle_alpha   90.00
_cell.angle_beta   90.00
_cell.angle_gamma   90.00
#
_symmetry.space_group_name_H-M   'P 1'
#
loop_
_entity.id
_entity.type
_entity.pdbx_description
1 polymer ?
#
loop_
_entity_poly.entity_id
_entity_poly.type
_entity_poly.pdbx_seq_one_letter_code
_entity_poly.pdbx_strand_id
1 'polypeptide(L)' 'MDEKQELECLRRELVQANYEYYVQDAPTMTDYDYDHKLRRLEELEAAHPEWITPDSPTQRV' A
#
# COMPACT_ATOMS: atom_id res chain seq x y z
N MET A 1 -15.74 0.45 -8.15
CA MET A 1 -14.82 -0.42 -7.38
C MET A 1 -15.17 -0.29 -5.91
N ASP A 2 -15.35 -1.39 -5.19
CA ASP A 2 -15.68 -1.28 -3.78
C ASP A 2 -14.42 -1.04 -2.94
N GLU A 3 -14.61 -0.68 -1.68
CA GLU A 3 -13.50 -0.31 -0.82
C GLU A 3 -12.51 -1.45 -0.61
N LYS A 4 -13.02 -2.68 -0.56
CA LYS A 4 -12.13 -3.83 -0.36
C LYS A 4 -11.22 -4.03 -1.57
N GLN A 5 -11.76 -3.88 -2.78
CA GLN A 5 -10.94 -3.98 -3.99
C GLN A 5 -9.93 -2.86 -4.04
N GLU A 6 -10.31 -1.67 -3.65
CA GLU A 6 -9.38 -0.54 -3.59
C GLU A 6 -8.25 -0.82 -2.61
N LEU A 7 -8.58 -1.33 -1.44
CA LEU A 7 -7.59 -1.67 -0.42
C LEU A 7 -6.61 -2.71 -0.94
N GLU A 8 -7.09 -3.75 -1.58
CA GLU A 8 -6.24 -4.80 -2.11
C GLU A 8 -5.33 -4.29 -3.22
N CYS A 9 -5.86 -3.44 -4.09
CA CYS A 9 -5.06 -2.82 -5.16
C CYS A 9 -3.96 -1.95 -4.58
N LEU A 10 -4.30 -1.11 -3.60
CA LEU A 10 -3.31 -0.25 -2.96
C LEU A 10 -2.22 -1.07 -2.29
N ARG A 11 -2.60 -2.13 -1.61
CA ARG A 11 -1.63 -2.99 -0.95
C ARG A 11 -0.66 -3.60 -1.95
N ARG A 12 -1.17 -4.11 -3.07
CA ARG A 12 -0.33 -4.68 -4.12
C ARG A 12 0.62 -3.65 -4.71
N GLU A 13 0.09 -2.48 -5.01
CA GLU A 13 0.90 -1.42 -5.61
C GLU A 13 2.03 -0.99 -4.69
N LEU A 14 1.73 -0.84 -3.39
CA LEU A 14 2.73 -0.41 -2.43
C LEU A 14 3.77 -1.49 -2.17
N VAL A 15 3.36 -2.75 -2.11
CA VAL A 15 4.31 -3.87 -1.96
C VAL A 15 5.21 -3.94 -3.18
N GLN A 16 4.67 -3.80 -4.37
CA GLN A 16 5.45 -3.83 -5.60
C GLN A 16 6.43 -2.65 -5.65
N ALA A 17 5.98 -1.47 -5.25
CA ALA A 17 6.85 -0.30 -5.23
C ALA A 17 8.01 -0.48 -4.27
N ASN A 18 7.77 -1.05 -3.09
CA ASN A 18 8.83 -1.36 -2.13
C ASN A 18 9.83 -2.36 -2.72
N TYR A 19 9.32 -3.39 -3.36
CA TYR A 19 10.18 -4.39 -4.00
C TYR A 19 11.08 -3.74 -5.03
N GLU A 20 10.51 -2.92 -5.91
CA GLU A 20 11.28 -2.26 -6.95
C GLU A 20 12.33 -1.31 -6.37
N TYR A 21 11.98 -0.61 -5.30
CA TYR A 21 12.91 0.29 -4.64
C TYR A 21 14.12 -0.45 -4.08
N TYR A 22 13.89 -1.58 -3.41
CA TYR A 22 14.98 -2.30 -2.75
C TYR A 22 15.78 -3.17 -3.70
N VAL A 23 15.15 -3.74 -4.72
CA VAL A 23 15.80 -4.72 -5.58
C VAL A 23 16.34 -4.07 -6.86
N GLN A 24 15.57 -3.20 -7.48
CA GLN A 24 15.92 -2.62 -8.77
C GLN A 24 16.46 -1.20 -8.69
N ASP A 25 16.34 -0.58 -7.54
CA ASP A 25 16.78 0.81 -7.31
C ASP A 25 16.17 1.76 -8.35
N ALA A 26 14.99 1.41 -8.84
CA ALA A 26 14.28 2.17 -9.87
C ALA A 26 12.79 2.08 -9.64
N PRO A 27 12.26 2.79 -8.62
CA PRO A 27 10.83 2.72 -8.31
C PRO A 27 10.01 3.30 -9.45
N THR A 28 8.89 2.64 -9.75
CA THR A 28 7.94 3.12 -10.75
C THR A 28 7.02 4.20 -10.20
N MET A 29 7.07 4.42 -8.90
CA MET A 29 6.18 5.32 -8.19
C MET A 29 7.02 6.40 -7.49
N THR A 30 6.57 7.66 -7.58
CA THR A 30 7.26 8.75 -6.88
C THR A 30 7.00 8.67 -5.39
N ASP A 31 7.84 9.32 -4.59
CA ASP A 31 7.65 9.38 -3.15
C ASP A 31 6.28 9.98 -2.80
N TYR A 32 5.87 11.00 -3.55
CA TYR A 32 4.58 11.64 -3.34
C TYR A 32 3.44 10.66 -3.57
N ASP A 33 3.49 9.94 -4.68
CA ASP A 33 2.46 8.95 -5.00
C ASP A 33 2.43 7.83 -3.97
N TYR A 34 3.60 7.36 -3.56
CA TYR A 34 3.70 6.31 -2.55
C TYR A 34 3.04 6.76 -1.24
N ASP A 35 3.40 7.94 -0.77
CA ASP A 35 2.87 8.46 0.48
C ASP A 35 1.35 8.65 0.39
N HIS A 36 0.87 9.19 -0.71
CA HIS A 36 -0.56 9.41 -0.92
C HIS A 36 -1.34 8.12 -0.87
N LYS A 37 -0.85 7.10 -1.57
CA LYS A 37 -1.51 5.80 -1.59
C LYS A 37 -1.41 5.09 -0.26
N LEU A 38 -0.31 5.24 0.44
CA LEU A 38 -0.14 4.66 1.76
C LEU A 38 -1.16 5.24 2.74
N ARG A 39 -1.36 6.55 2.70
CA ARG A 39 -2.35 7.20 3.56
C ARG A 39 -3.76 6.72 3.25
N ARG A 40 -4.07 6.56 1.96
CA ARG A 40 -5.39 6.04 1.59
C ARG A 40 -5.59 4.63 2.10
N LEU A 41 -4.56 3.80 1.99
CA LEU A 41 -4.61 2.44 2.52
C LEU A 41 -4.84 2.44 4.02
N GLU A 42 -4.14 3.31 4.75
CA GLU A 42 -4.33 3.45 6.19
C GLU A 42 -5.76 3.85 6.53
N GLU A 43 -6.34 4.76 5.76
CA GLU A 43 -7.73 5.18 5.97
C GLU A 43 -8.70 4.01 5.80
N LEU A 44 -8.50 3.22 4.77
CA LEU A 44 -9.35 2.06 4.54
C LEU A 44 -9.19 1.02 5.62
N GLU A 45 -7.98 0.80 6.09
CA GLU A 45 -7.72 -0.14 7.16
C GLU A 45 -8.33 0.35 8.48
N ALA A 46 -8.30 1.64 8.74
CA ALA A 46 -8.92 2.20 9.93
C ALA A 46 -10.44 2.06 9.90
N ALA A 47 -11.04 2.20 8.73
CA ALA A 47 -12.47 2.02 8.56
C ALA A 47 -12.89 0.55 8.63
N HIS A 48 -11.98 -0.34 8.21
CA HIS A 48 -12.26 -1.77 8.13
C HIS A 48 -11.12 -2.56 8.76
N PRO A 49 -10.98 -2.54 10.10
CA PRO A 49 -9.84 -3.19 10.76
C PRO A 49 -9.79 -4.70 10.51
N GLU A 50 -10.90 -5.31 10.18
CA GLU A 50 -10.93 -6.74 9.85
C GLU A 50 -10.19 -7.06 8.54
N TRP A 51 -9.88 -6.04 7.74
CA TRP A 51 -9.15 -6.23 6.49
C TRP A 51 -7.64 -6.09 6.64
N ILE A 52 -7.17 -5.71 7.82
CA ILE A 52 -5.73 -5.55 8.08
C ILE A 52 -5.06 -6.92 8.08
N THR A 53 -3.95 -7.03 7.35
CA THR A 53 -3.16 -8.26 7.32
C THR A 53 -1.73 -7.94 7.77
N PRO A 54 -1.02 -8.94 8.36
CA PRO A 54 0.34 -8.68 8.87
C PRO A 54 1.35 -8.36 7.77
N ASP A 55 1.06 -8.70 6.54
CA ASP A 55 1.95 -8.41 5.41
C ASP A 55 1.59 -7.11 4.69
N SER A 56 0.61 -6.36 5.21
CA SER A 56 0.27 -5.06 4.64
C SER A 56 1.44 -4.09 4.81
N PRO A 57 1.73 -3.25 3.81
CA PRO A 57 2.83 -2.27 3.92
C PRO A 57 2.62 -1.28 5.08
N THR A 58 1.39 -1.06 5.53
CA THR A 58 1.14 -0.21 6.69
C THR A 58 1.58 -0.86 8.00
N GLN A 59 1.72 -2.17 8.03
CA GLN A 59 2.13 -2.94 9.21
C GLN A 59 3.62 -3.26 9.21
N ARG A 60 4.27 -3.09 8.07
CA ARG A 60 5.71 -3.29 7.94
C ARG A 60 6.43 -1.97 8.14
N VAL A 61 6.99 -1.82 9.27
CA VAL A 61 7.77 -0.61 9.59
C VAL A 61 9.19 -0.98 9.86
#